data_d70d0d42c21d76719cceafac9818adb0
#
_entry.id   d70d0d42c21d76719cceafac9818adb0
#
_cell.length_a   1.000
_cell.length_b   1.000
_cell.length_c   1.000
_cell.angle_alpha   90.00
_cell.angle_beta   90.00
_cell.angle_gamma   90.00
#
_symmetry.space_group_name_H-M   'P 1'
#
loop_
_entity.id
_entity.type
_entity.pdbx_description
1 polymer ?
#
loop_
_entity_poly.entity_id
_entity_poly.type
_entity_poly.pdbx_seq_one_letter_code
_entity_poly.pdbx_strand_id
1 'polypeptide(L)'
;GEALKQKYGMSKGKSLAAYLNDATDANRTKILVDLFHHYEDEMEYEFNKDYEDVTWWGNSSRYDEKYAKLYQKCKEVVDRLEGSTVVITQTAEELKMKFSSEYLSRQIDLMVKMQVSDPTNAIGMAKELIESCCKTILDEKGIAYTKNDDVPQLADKTMDALNLLPANVQPTDRGADAIKAVLGNLRAIPTKLAEIRNPFGSGHGKSASFKGLEVRHAKLAVGSSITFVDFVWSTYEASKK
;
A
#
# COMPACT_ATOMS: atom_id res chain seq x y z
N GLY A 1 -9.17 25.03 8.40
CA GLY A 1 -8.46 26.32 8.42
C GLY A 1 -8.65 27.09 9.72
N GLU A 2 -9.88 27.38 10.14
CA GLU A 2 -10.16 28.19 11.35
C GLU A 2 -9.69 27.50 12.64
N ALA A 3 -9.89 26.20 12.80
CA ALA A 3 -9.43 25.45 13.96
C ALA A 3 -7.90 25.51 14.14
N LEU A 4 -7.15 25.44 13.04
CA LEU A 4 -5.68 25.60 13.09
C LEU A 4 -5.27 27.03 13.44
N LYS A 5 -5.95 28.03 12.89
CA LYS A 5 -5.72 29.44 13.24
C LYS A 5 -5.97 29.68 14.74
N GLN A 6 -7.03 29.09 15.29
CA GLN A 6 -7.34 29.18 16.73
C GLN A 6 -6.27 28.47 17.57
N LYS A 7 -5.80 27.29 17.15
CA LYS A 7 -4.78 26.52 17.87
C LYS A 7 -3.42 27.21 17.91
N TYR A 8 -2.99 27.80 16.79
CA TYR A 8 -1.62 28.35 16.66
C TYR A 8 -1.55 29.88 16.77
N GLY A 9 -2.67 30.57 16.81
CA GLY A 9 -2.71 32.05 16.96
C GLY A 9 -2.10 32.83 15.80
N MET A 10 -1.96 32.22 14.61
CA MET A 10 -1.30 32.78 13.43
C MET A 10 -2.26 32.84 12.24
N SER A 11 -1.82 33.44 11.11
CA SER A 11 -2.58 33.39 9.86
C SER A 11 -2.80 31.94 9.40
N LYS A 12 -3.84 31.65 8.59
CA LYS A 12 -4.20 30.30 8.14
C LYS A 12 -2.99 29.54 7.55
N GLY A 13 -2.21 30.17 6.67
CA GLY A 13 -1.05 29.55 6.06
C GLY A 13 0.09 29.25 7.05
N LYS A 14 0.38 30.19 7.97
CA LYS A 14 1.39 29.97 9.02
C LYS A 14 0.97 28.89 10.01
N SER A 15 -0.32 28.85 10.36
CA SER A 15 -0.89 27.82 11.23
C SER A 15 -0.85 26.43 10.59
N LEU A 16 -1.09 26.33 9.27
CA LEU A 16 -0.93 25.09 8.51
C LEU A 16 0.55 24.65 8.49
N ALA A 17 1.48 25.56 8.23
CA ALA A 17 2.91 25.25 8.23
C ALA A 17 3.37 24.76 9.61
N ALA A 18 2.94 25.39 10.69
CA ALA A 18 3.24 24.96 12.06
C ALA A 18 2.66 23.55 12.34
N TYR A 19 1.42 23.32 11.95
CA TYR A 19 0.79 22.01 12.08
C TYR A 19 1.52 20.90 11.31
N LEU A 20 1.95 21.19 10.08
CA LEU A 20 2.74 20.25 9.27
C LEU A 20 4.11 19.96 9.88
N ASN A 21 4.75 20.96 10.54
CA ASN A 21 6.01 20.75 11.23
C ASN A 21 5.86 19.88 12.49
N ASP A 22 4.73 20.01 13.20
CA ASP A 22 4.42 19.22 14.40
C ASP A 22 3.91 17.81 14.05
N ALA A 23 3.42 17.60 12.81
CA ALA A 23 2.86 16.33 12.37
C ALA A 23 3.94 15.26 12.19
N THR A 24 3.58 14.00 12.44
CA THR A 24 4.40 12.85 12.06
C THR A 24 4.59 12.81 10.53
N ASP A 25 5.67 12.21 10.05
CA ASP A 25 5.94 12.13 8.60
C ASP A 25 4.78 11.49 7.82
N ALA A 26 4.13 10.47 8.37
CA ALA A 26 2.96 9.84 7.78
C ALA A 26 1.77 10.81 7.63
N ASN A 27 1.44 11.52 8.70
CA ASN A 27 0.35 12.49 8.68
C ASN A 27 0.68 13.70 7.79
N ARG A 28 1.93 14.13 7.79
CA ARG A 28 2.40 15.23 6.92
C ARG A 28 2.23 14.87 5.45
N THR A 29 2.69 13.69 5.04
CA THR A 29 2.57 13.19 3.67
C THR A 29 1.11 13.11 3.25
N LYS A 30 0.26 12.49 4.08
CA LYS A 30 -1.18 12.38 3.79
C LYS A 30 -1.82 13.76 3.59
N ILE A 31 -1.59 14.69 4.53
CA ILE A 31 -2.18 16.04 4.47
C ILE A 31 -1.71 16.78 3.21
N LEU A 32 -0.44 16.65 2.82
CA LEU A 32 0.07 17.31 1.61
C LEU A 32 -0.55 16.73 0.35
N VAL A 33 -0.72 15.41 0.27
CA VAL A 33 -1.39 14.74 -0.86
C VAL A 33 -2.87 15.12 -0.91
N ASP A 34 -3.59 15.02 0.22
CA ASP A 34 -5.01 15.39 0.31
C ASP A 34 -5.24 16.88 -0.06
N LEU A 35 -4.34 17.78 0.36
CA LEU A 35 -4.42 19.20 0.00
C LEU A 35 -4.14 19.44 -1.49
N PHE A 36 -3.24 18.67 -2.08
CA PHE A 36 -2.93 18.80 -3.50
C PHE A 36 -4.10 18.33 -4.35
N HIS A 37 -4.69 17.17 -4.05
CA HIS A 37 -5.88 16.69 -4.76
C HIS A 37 -7.08 17.63 -4.57
N HIS A 38 -7.32 18.11 -3.36
CA HIS A 38 -8.36 19.11 -3.13
C HIS A 38 -8.14 20.39 -3.98
N TYR A 39 -6.89 20.81 -4.13
CA TYR A 39 -6.56 21.93 -5.03
C TYR A 39 -6.84 21.60 -6.50
N GLU A 40 -6.50 20.39 -6.96
CA GLU A 40 -6.81 19.95 -8.33
C GLU A 40 -8.32 19.89 -8.59
N ASP A 41 -9.10 19.33 -7.64
CA ASP A 41 -10.57 19.24 -7.73
C ASP A 41 -11.20 20.63 -7.79
N GLU A 42 -10.76 21.58 -6.96
CA GLU A 42 -11.24 22.97 -6.97
C GLU A 42 -10.88 23.68 -8.29
N MET A 43 -9.69 23.46 -8.82
CA MET A 43 -9.26 24.03 -10.09
C MET A 43 -10.03 23.44 -11.27
N GLU A 44 -10.34 22.15 -11.26
CA GLU A 44 -11.19 21.51 -12.27
C GLU A 44 -12.62 22.05 -12.23
N TYR A 45 -13.17 22.24 -11.02
CA TYR A 45 -14.49 22.84 -10.82
C TYR A 45 -14.54 24.26 -11.36
N GLU A 46 -13.58 25.12 -11.03
CA GLU A 46 -13.50 26.50 -11.53
C GLU A 46 -13.33 26.52 -13.06
N PHE A 47 -12.46 25.67 -13.60
CA PHE A 47 -12.25 25.56 -15.06
C PHE A 47 -13.53 25.14 -15.81
N ASN A 48 -14.26 24.16 -15.28
CA ASN A 48 -15.51 23.69 -15.91
C ASN A 48 -16.65 24.71 -15.78
N LYS A 49 -16.62 25.55 -14.73
CA LYS A 49 -17.62 26.59 -14.53
C LYS A 49 -17.44 27.79 -15.45
N ASP A 50 -16.19 28.14 -15.77
CA ASP A 50 -15.83 29.32 -16.56
C ASP A 50 -15.73 29.04 -18.06
N TYR A 51 -16.03 27.81 -18.55
CA TYR A 51 -16.01 27.50 -19.98
C TYR A 51 -17.09 28.26 -20.79
N GLU A 52 -18.05 28.91 -20.13
CA GLU A 52 -19.04 29.80 -20.75
C GLU A 52 -18.58 31.26 -20.84
N ASP A 53 -17.44 31.64 -20.19
CA ASP A 53 -17.00 33.07 -20.16
C ASP A 53 -15.47 33.19 -20.39
N VAL A 54 -15.07 33.06 -21.65
CA VAL A 54 -13.65 33.00 -22.12
C VAL A 54 -12.90 34.35 -21.97
N THR A 55 -13.45 35.34 -21.32
CA THR A 55 -12.88 36.71 -21.33
C THR A 55 -11.98 37.04 -20.13
N TRP A 56 -11.86 36.20 -19.14
CA TRP A 56 -11.18 36.55 -17.87
C TRP A 56 -9.66 36.25 -17.84
N TRP A 57 -9.14 35.44 -18.74
CA TRP A 57 -7.71 35.03 -18.76
C TRP A 57 -6.76 35.98 -19.52
N GLY A 58 -7.25 37.14 -19.98
CA GLY A 58 -6.51 38.00 -20.92
C GLY A 58 -5.33 38.82 -20.36
N ASN A 59 -5.04 38.86 -19.04
CA ASN A 59 -4.10 39.87 -18.50
C ASN A 59 -3.23 39.47 -17.30
N SER A 60 -2.90 38.19 -17.08
CA SER A 60 -2.09 37.80 -15.89
C SER A 60 -0.83 36.97 -16.18
N SER A 61 -0.13 37.20 -17.28
CA SER A 61 0.99 36.36 -17.76
C SER A 61 2.17 36.14 -16.78
N ARG A 62 2.33 36.96 -15.76
CA ARG A 62 3.40 36.82 -14.76
C ARG A 62 3.02 35.99 -13.54
N TYR A 63 1.73 36.02 -13.19
CA TYR A 63 1.20 35.26 -12.06
C TYR A 63 1.09 33.76 -12.42
N ASP A 64 0.69 33.50 -13.66
CA ASP A 64 0.47 32.16 -14.19
C ASP A 64 1.73 31.33 -14.27
N GLU A 65 2.86 31.90 -14.72
CA GLU A 65 4.12 31.18 -14.89
C GLU A 65 4.71 30.72 -13.53
N LYS A 66 4.62 31.57 -12.51
CA LYS A 66 5.12 31.25 -11.16
C LYS A 66 4.28 30.16 -10.52
N TYR A 67 2.95 30.24 -10.64
CA TYR A 67 2.05 29.22 -10.09
C TYR A 67 2.11 27.94 -10.88
N ALA A 68 2.20 27.96 -12.20
CA ALA A 68 2.39 26.80 -13.03
C ALA A 68 3.67 26.03 -12.66
N LYS A 69 4.80 26.76 -12.45
CA LYS A 69 6.05 26.14 -11.99
C LYS A 69 5.95 25.55 -10.58
N LEU A 70 5.22 26.22 -9.67
CA LEU A 70 5.00 25.72 -8.33
C LEU A 70 4.09 24.49 -8.34
N TYR A 71 2.99 24.54 -9.09
CA TYR A 71 2.08 23.42 -9.28
C TYR A 71 2.84 22.21 -9.83
N GLN A 72 3.65 22.39 -10.89
CA GLN A 72 4.43 21.30 -11.47
C GLN A 72 5.40 20.68 -10.45
N LYS A 73 6.07 21.48 -9.63
CA LYS A 73 6.94 20.98 -8.57
C LYS A 73 6.15 20.21 -7.48
N CYS A 74 4.98 20.69 -7.09
CA CYS A 74 4.12 20.00 -6.13
C CYS A 74 3.63 18.67 -6.72
N LYS A 75 3.21 18.68 -7.99
CA LYS A 75 2.78 17.49 -8.73
C LYS A 75 3.89 16.44 -8.79
N GLU A 76 5.11 16.83 -9.15
CA GLU A 76 6.28 15.92 -9.15
C GLU A 76 6.57 15.30 -7.77
N VAL A 77 6.33 16.05 -6.69
CA VAL A 77 6.48 15.53 -5.33
C VAL A 77 5.36 14.56 -4.99
N VAL A 78 4.11 14.91 -5.31
CA VAL A 78 2.94 14.05 -5.07
C VAL A 78 3.06 12.78 -5.91
N ASP A 79 3.33 12.89 -7.21
CA ASP A 79 3.55 11.75 -8.11
C ASP A 79 4.68 10.82 -7.60
N ARG A 80 5.74 11.39 -6.99
CA ARG A 80 6.82 10.61 -6.39
C ARG A 80 6.39 9.94 -5.09
N LEU A 81 5.57 10.61 -4.28
CA LEU A 81 5.00 10.04 -3.06
C LEU A 81 3.98 8.92 -3.38
N GLU A 82 3.20 9.12 -4.44
CA GLU A 82 2.23 8.16 -4.97
C GLU A 82 2.90 7.13 -5.90
N GLY A 83 3.89 7.52 -6.68
CA GLY A 83 4.58 6.68 -7.66
C GLY A 83 5.32 5.49 -7.03
N SER A 84 5.78 5.62 -5.78
CA SER A 84 6.17 4.44 -4.99
C SER A 84 4.97 3.54 -4.63
N THR A 85 3.76 4.04 -4.81
CA THR A 85 2.50 3.32 -4.61
C THR A 85 1.97 2.80 -5.96
N VAL A 86 2.28 3.44 -7.10
CA VAL A 86 1.74 3.11 -8.44
C VAL A 86 2.06 1.67 -8.85
N VAL A 87 3.29 1.19 -8.69
CA VAL A 87 3.64 -0.20 -9.06
C VAL A 87 2.89 -1.19 -8.16
N ILE A 88 2.84 -0.91 -6.85
CA ILE A 88 2.10 -1.74 -5.89
C ILE A 88 0.59 -1.68 -6.20
N THR A 89 0.07 -0.51 -6.55
CA THR A 89 -1.35 -0.32 -6.90
C THR A 89 -1.71 -1.04 -8.19
N GLN A 90 -0.88 -0.97 -9.22
CA GLN A 90 -1.12 -1.68 -10.49
C GLN A 90 -1.14 -3.20 -10.26
N THR A 91 -0.15 -3.76 -9.58
CA THR A 91 -0.13 -5.18 -9.25
C THR A 91 -1.30 -5.58 -8.34
N ALA A 92 -1.71 -4.69 -7.42
CA ALA A 92 -2.88 -4.90 -6.58
C ALA A 92 -4.18 -4.94 -7.40
N GLU A 93 -4.35 -4.07 -8.41
CA GLU A 93 -5.50 -4.09 -9.32
C GLU A 93 -5.54 -5.37 -10.16
N GLU A 94 -4.41 -5.80 -10.70
CA GLU A 94 -4.29 -7.06 -11.43
C GLU A 94 -4.65 -8.26 -10.54
N LEU A 95 -4.20 -8.23 -9.28
CA LEU A 95 -4.50 -9.27 -8.30
C LEU A 95 -6.00 -9.33 -7.95
N LYS A 96 -6.67 -8.18 -7.80
CA LYS A 96 -8.12 -8.12 -7.58
C LYS A 96 -8.90 -8.79 -8.73
N MET A 97 -8.49 -8.54 -9.97
CA MET A 97 -9.12 -9.17 -11.14
C MET A 97 -8.90 -10.70 -11.14
N LYS A 98 -7.73 -11.18 -10.74
CA LYS A 98 -7.41 -12.60 -10.66
C LYS A 98 -8.25 -13.34 -9.62
N PHE A 99 -8.44 -12.74 -8.46
CA PHE A 99 -9.21 -13.37 -7.38
C PHE A 99 -10.71 -13.47 -7.64
N SER A 100 -11.28 -12.59 -8.47
CA SER A 100 -12.74 -12.50 -8.73
C SER A 100 -13.59 -12.47 -7.45
N SER A 101 -13.04 -11.97 -6.34
CA SER A 101 -13.65 -11.93 -5.01
C SER A 101 -13.83 -10.49 -4.54
N GLU A 102 -15.09 -10.09 -4.34
CA GLU A 102 -15.40 -8.75 -3.80
C GLU A 102 -14.81 -8.53 -2.40
N TYR A 103 -14.77 -9.58 -1.58
CA TYR A 103 -14.16 -9.53 -0.24
C TYR A 103 -12.66 -9.22 -0.33
N LEU A 104 -11.91 -9.98 -1.14
CA LEU A 104 -10.47 -9.78 -1.32
C LEU A 104 -10.16 -8.45 -2.00
N SER A 105 -10.95 -8.04 -2.99
CA SER A 105 -10.81 -6.74 -3.63
C SER A 105 -10.92 -5.59 -2.62
N ARG A 106 -11.94 -5.63 -1.76
CA ARG A 106 -12.08 -4.61 -0.68
C ARG A 106 -10.94 -4.64 0.33
N GLN A 107 -10.44 -5.83 0.67
CA GLN A 107 -9.29 -5.97 1.56
C GLN A 107 -8.03 -5.35 0.98
N ILE A 108 -7.75 -5.60 -0.30
CA ILE A 108 -6.60 -5.04 -1.02
C ILE A 108 -6.71 -3.51 -1.08
N ASP A 109 -7.86 -2.96 -1.47
CA ASP A 109 -8.08 -1.51 -1.52
C ASP A 109 -7.84 -0.84 -0.16
N LEU A 110 -8.40 -1.42 0.89
CA LEU A 110 -8.27 -0.89 2.24
C LEU A 110 -6.82 -0.96 2.72
N MET A 111 -6.14 -2.09 2.47
CA MET A 111 -4.73 -2.28 2.81
C MET A 111 -3.83 -1.24 2.13
N VAL A 112 -4.04 -0.99 0.83
CA VAL A 112 -3.26 0.00 0.07
C VAL A 112 -3.50 1.40 0.63
N LYS A 113 -4.75 1.78 0.91
CA LYS A 113 -5.07 3.09 1.53
C LYS A 113 -4.48 3.25 2.92
N MET A 114 -4.50 2.20 3.73
CA MET A 114 -4.01 2.24 5.11
C MET A 114 -2.48 2.34 5.24
N GLN A 115 -1.71 2.10 4.20
CA GLN A 115 -0.25 2.27 4.25
C GLN A 115 0.17 3.64 4.79
N VAL A 116 -0.57 4.68 4.47
CA VAL A 116 -0.29 6.06 4.88
C VAL A 116 -1.07 6.45 6.12
N SER A 117 -2.37 6.10 6.19
CA SER A 117 -3.27 6.55 7.27
C SER A 117 -3.13 5.74 8.55
N ASP A 118 -2.86 4.44 8.45
CA ASP A 118 -2.66 3.52 9.58
C ASP A 118 -1.67 2.41 9.19
N PRO A 119 -0.34 2.72 9.20
CA PRO A 119 0.71 1.77 8.81
C PRO A 119 0.66 0.45 9.56
N THR A 120 0.30 0.49 10.85
CA THR A 120 0.23 -0.70 11.69
C THR A 120 -0.89 -1.64 11.24
N ASN A 121 -2.06 -1.09 10.94
CA ASN A 121 -3.19 -1.88 10.46
C ASN A 121 -2.95 -2.41 9.03
N ALA A 122 -2.34 -1.62 8.15
CA ALA A 122 -1.95 -2.08 6.82
C ALA A 122 -1.06 -3.33 6.85
N ILE A 123 -0.13 -3.42 7.81
CA ILE A 123 0.71 -4.62 7.99
C ILE A 123 -0.12 -5.82 8.48
N GLY A 124 -1.09 -5.60 9.36
CA GLY A 124 -2.04 -6.64 9.77
C GLY A 124 -2.79 -7.21 8.57
N MET A 125 -3.35 -6.33 7.73
CA MET A 125 -4.07 -6.71 6.51
C MET A 125 -3.18 -7.40 5.48
N ALA A 126 -1.91 -7.00 5.36
CA ALA A 126 -0.94 -7.66 4.50
C ALA A 126 -0.73 -9.14 4.88
N LYS A 127 -0.67 -9.43 6.18
CA LYS A 127 -0.65 -10.81 6.69
C LYS A 127 -1.94 -11.56 6.36
N GLU A 128 -3.11 -10.92 6.57
CA GLU A 128 -4.42 -11.52 6.31
C GLU A 128 -4.65 -11.81 4.82
N LEU A 129 -4.11 -11.00 3.91
CA LEU A 129 -4.15 -11.25 2.48
C LEU A 129 -3.42 -12.55 2.11
N ILE A 130 -2.22 -12.77 2.67
CA ILE A 130 -1.47 -14.03 2.47
C ILE A 130 -2.27 -15.21 3.00
N GLU A 131 -2.84 -15.08 4.20
CA GLU A 131 -3.63 -16.12 4.83
C GLU A 131 -4.83 -16.51 3.97
N SER A 132 -5.58 -15.53 3.48
CA SER A 132 -6.75 -15.75 2.62
C SER A 132 -6.38 -16.40 1.29
N CYS A 133 -5.28 -15.96 0.66
CA CYS A 133 -4.77 -16.57 -0.57
C CYS A 133 -4.41 -18.04 -0.35
N CYS A 134 -3.63 -18.34 0.68
CA CYS A 134 -3.21 -19.71 0.99
C CYS A 134 -4.38 -20.63 1.28
N LYS A 135 -5.33 -20.19 2.11
CA LYS A 135 -6.54 -20.95 2.40
C LYS A 135 -7.35 -21.26 1.14
N THR A 136 -7.55 -20.25 0.29
CA THR A 136 -8.31 -20.45 -0.97
C THR A 136 -7.66 -21.51 -1.85
N ILE A 137 -6.33 -21.45 -2.03
CA ILE A 137 -5.60 -22.42 -2.85
C ILE A 137 -5.68 -23.82 -2.23
N LEU A 138 -5.49 -23.94 -0.92
CA LEU A 138 -5.57 -25.22 -0.21
C LEU A 138 -6.96 -25.83 -0.30
N ASP A 139 -8.01 -25.03 -0.12
CA ASP A 139 -9.41 -25.46 -0.26
C ASP A 139 -9.70 -25.96 -1.68
N GLU A 140 -9.31 -25.21 -2.71
CA GLU A 140 -9.52 -25.60 -4.10
C GLU A 140 -8.70 -26.84 -4.52
N LYS A 141 -7.54 -27.08 -3.89
CA LYS A 141 -6.73 -28.30 -4.09
C LYS A 141 -7.17 -29.47 -3.19
N GLY A 142 -8.12 -29.30 -2.31
CA GLY A 142 -8.57 -30.32 -1.36
C GLY A 142 -7.53 -30.69 -0.32
N ILE A 143 -6.61 -29.80 0.02
CA ILE A 143 -5.53 -30.02 0.99
C ILE A 143 -5.98 -29.54 2.37
N ALA A 144 -6.00 -30.48 3.32
CA ALA A 144 -6.46 -30.20 4.68
C ALA A 144 -5.51 -29.28 5.45
N TYR A 145 -6.09 -28.31 6.13
CA TYR A 145 -5.42 -27.49 7.14
C TYR A 145 -6.33 -27.34 8.37
N THR A 146 -5.76 -26.90 9.47
CA THR A 146 -6.48 -26.77 10.74
C THR A 146 -6.62 -25.30 11.14
N LYS A 147 -7.54 -25.02 12.06
CA LYS A 147 -7.71 -23.69 12.65
C LYS A 147 -6.47 -23.22 13.44
N ASN A 148 -5.60 -24.15 13.79
CA ASN A 148 -4.37 -23.86 14.54
C ASN A 148 -3.16 -23.59 13.63
N ASP A 149 -3.29 -23.86 12.33
CA ASP A 149 -2.23 -23.54 11.38
C ASP A 149 -2.07 -22.02 11.27
N ASP A 150 -0.90 -21.53 11.61
CA ASP A 150 -0.57 -20.12 11.45
C ASP A 150 -0.23 -19.78 9.99
N VAL A 151 -0.06 -18.47 9.70
CA VAL A 151 0.18 -18.02 8.33
C VAL A 151 1.46 -18.60 7.72
N PRO A 152 2.59 -18.72 8.43
CA PRO A 152 3.75 -19.45 7.96
C PRO A 152 3.45 -20.90 7.56
N GLN A 153 2.69 -21.62 8.37
CA GLN A 153 2.34 -23.02 8.11
C GLN A 153 1.41 -23.17 6.90
N LEU A 154 0.43 -22.26 6.76
CA LEU A 154 -0.44 -22.21 5.59
C LEU A 154 0.36 -21.91 4.31
N ALA A 155 1.29 -20.95 4.38
CA ALA A 155 2.16 -20.61 3.25
C ALA A 155 3.07 -21.77 2.86
N ASP A 156 3.66 -22.46 3.82
CA ASP A 156 4.50 -23.64 3.57
C ASP A 156 3.71 -24.75 2.87
N LYS A 157 2.52 -25.09 3.36
CA LYS A 157 1.63 -26.07 2.73
C LYS A 157 1.25 -25.68 1.30
N THR A 158 0.96 -24.40 1.08
CA THR A 158 0.60 -23.89 -0.24
C THR A 158 1.78 -23.94 -1.19
N MET A 159 2.97 -23.51 -0.77
CA MET A 159 4.17 -23.55 -1.57
C MET A 159 4.60 -24.99 -1.89
N ASP A 160 4.45 -25.91 -0.96
CA ASP A 160 4.69 -27.34 -1.18
C ASP A 160 3.72 -27.91 -2.22
N ALA A 161 2.43 -27.64 -2.07
CA ALA A 161 1.39 -28.06 -3.00
C ALA A 161 1.55 -27.53 -4.44
N LEU A 162 2.32 -26.45 -4.60
CA LEU A 162 2.64 -25.82 -5.88
C LEU A 162 4.08 -26.12 -6.37
N ASN A 163 4.83 -26.99 -5.68
CA ASN A 163 6.24 -27.27 -5.96
C ASN A 163 7.14 -26.03 -5.91
N LEU A 164 6.84 -25.08 -5.05
CA LEU A 164 7.57 -23.82 -4.89
C LEU A 164 8.57 -23.85 -3.73
N LEU A 165 8.74 -24.98 -3.04
CA LEU A 165 9.78 -25.06 -2.00
C LEU A 165 11.18 -25.08 -2.63
N PRO A 166 12.18 -24.42 -2.02
CA PRO A 166 13.57 -24.47 -2.51
C PRO A 166 14.10 -25.90 -2.74
N ALA A 167 13.61 -26.85 -1.98
CA ALA A 167 13.99 -28.27 -2.11
C ALA A 167 13.50 -28.91 -3.43
N ASN A 168 12.47 -28.35 -4.05
CA ASN A 168 11.90 -28.90 -5.29
C ASN A 168 12.68 -28.47 -6.55
N VAL A 169 13.56 -27.47 -6.44
CA VAL A 169 14.40 -26.99 -7.55
C VAL A 169 15.53 -28.02 -7.82
N GLN A 170 15.58 -28.54 -9.06
CA GLN A 170 16.57 -29.53 -9.42
C GLN A 170 17.98 -28.90 -9.52
N PRO A 171 19.03 -29.54 -9.03
CA PRO A 171 20.40 -29.01 -9.11
C PRO A 171 20.90 -28.80 -10.55
N THR A 172 20.29 -29.47 -11.53
CA THR A 172 20.60 -29.38 -12.95
C THR A 172 19.96 -28.18 -13.64
N ASP A 173 19.02 -27.50 -12.98
CA ASP A 173 18.33 -26.34 -13.54
C ASP A 173 19.30 -25.15 -13.65
N ARG A 174 19.25 -24.47 -14.79
CA ARG A 174 20.09 -23.29 -14.99
C ARG A 174 19.74 -22.22 -13.94
N GLY A 175 20.72 -21.82 -13.12
CA GLY A 175 20.53 -20.85 -12.06
C GLY A 175 19.85 -21.41 -10.79
N ALA A 176 19.90 -22.75 -10.60
CA ALA A 176 19.24 -23.43 -9.47
C ALA A 176 19.51 -22.78 -8.11
N ASP A 177 20.76 -22.42 -7.82
CA ASP A 177 21.11 -21.80 -6.53
C ASP A 177 20.46 -20.43 -6.34
N ALA A 178 20.42 -19.60 -7.40
CA ALA A 178 19.76 -18.32 -7.38
C ALA A 178 18.24 -18.47 -7.22
N ILE A 179 17.63 -19.43 -7.93
CA ILE A 179 16.19 -19.73 -7.82
C ILE A 179 15.86 -20.21 -6.41
N LYS A 180 16.65 -21.12 -5.83
CA LYS A 180 16.49 -21.59 -4.45
C LYS A 180 16.55 -20.43 -3.45
N ALA A 181 17.51 -19.51 -3.63
CA ALA A 181 17.65 -18.35 -2.77
C ALA A 181 16.43 -17.41 -2.84
N VAL A 182 15.93 -17.13 -4.05
CA VAL A 182 14.73 -16.29 -4.25
C VAL A 182 13.49 -16.95 -3.64
N LEU A 183 13.27 -18.24 -3.88
CA LEU A 183 12.14 -18.97 -3.28
C LEU A 183 12.25 -19.06 -1.76
N GLY A 184 13.47 -19.20 -1.22
CA GLY A 184 13.72 -19.14 0.22
C GLY A 184 13.36 -17.79 0.83
N ASN A 185 13.72 -16.69 0.14
CA ASN A 185 13.36 -15.34 0.56
C ASN A 185 11.84 -15.10 0.47
N LEU A 186 11.19 -15.58 -0.60
CA LEU A 186 9.74 -15.50 -0.74
C LEU A 186 9.04 -16.25 0.39
N ARG A 187 9.48 -17.48 0.71
CA ARG A 187 8.97 -18.29 1.83
C ARG A 187 9.11 -17.61 3.19
N ALA A 188 10.13 -16.78 3.38
CA ALA A 188 10.34 -16.06 4.62
C ALA A 188 9.33 -14.90 4.84
N ILE A 189 8.72 -14.37 3.78
CA ILE A 189 7.81 -13.21 3.87
C ILE A 189 6.65 -13.44 4.85
N PRO A 190 5.84 -14.51 4.77
CA PRO A 190 4.73 -14.77 5.69
C PRO A 190 5.17 -14.80 7.16
N THR A 191 6.30 -15.47 7.44
CA THR A 191 6.87 -15.56 8.78
C THR A 191 7.27 -14.18 9.32
N LYS A 192 7.98 -13.40 8.51
CA LYS A 192 8.48 -12.08 8.94
C LYS A 192 7.36 -11.05 9.07
N LEU A 193 6.32 -11.11 8.26
CA LEU A 193 5.12 -10.28 8.44
C LEU A 193 4.37 -10.64 9.73
N ALA A 194 4.24 -11.92 10.06
CA ALA A 194 3.65 -12.36 11.33
C ALA A 194 4.47 -11.87 12.54
N GLU A 195 5.80 -11.99 12.48
CA GLU A 195 6.71 -11.51 13.51
C GLU A 195 6.62 -9.99 13.73
N ILE A 196 6.58 -9.19 12.65
CA ILE A 196 6.43 -7.72 12.73
C ILE A 196 5.06 -7.36 13.32
N ARG A 197 3.99 -8.03 12.89
CA ARG A 197 2.62 -7.75 13.35
C ARG A 197 2.45 -7.98 14.85
N ASN A 198 3.08 -9.01 15.42
CA ASN A 198 2.83 -9.41 16.80
C ASN A 198 3.10 -8.30 17.84
N PRO A 199 4.24 -7.60 17.86
CA PRO A 199 4.48 -6.51 18.82
C PRO A 199 3.69 -5.22 18.52
N PHE A 200 3.24 -5.02 17.28
CA PHE A 200 2.60 -3.78 16.83
C PHE A 200 1.08 -3.91 16.61
N GLY A 201 0.54 -5.12 16.55
CA GLY A 201 -0.89 -5.35 16.28
C GLY A 201 -1.82 -4.81 17.37
N SER A 202 -3.08 -4.63 17.00
CA SER A 202 -4.15 -4.07 17.84
C SER A 202 -4.72 -5.04 18.88
N GLY A 203 -4.23 -6.28 18.95
CA GLY A 203 -4.77 -7.33 19.83
C GLY A 203 -4.58 -7.09 21.33
N HIS A 204 -3.76 -6.11 21.70
CA HIS A 204 -3.53 -5.72 23.11
C HIS A 204 -3.51 -4.19 23.21
N GLY A 205 -4.06 -3.66 24.32
CA GLY A 205 -4.01 -2.24 24.61
C GLY A 205 -2.57 -1.72 24.62
N LYS A 206 -2.35 -0.56 24.02
CA LYS A 206 -1.05 0.11 23.94
C LYS A 206 -1.04 1.32 24.86
N SER A 207 0.13 1.65 25.43
CA SER A 207 0.28 2.87 26.22
C SER A 207 0.18 4.12 25.32
N ALA A 208 -0.15 5.26 25.90
CA ALA A 208 -0.22 6.54 25.18
C ALA A 208 1.11 6.97 24.53
N SER A 209 2.24 6.42 25.00
CA SER A 209 3.58 6.66 24.45
C SER A 209 3.97 5.68 23.32
N PHE A 210 3.10 4.73 22.97
CA PHE A 210 3.40 3.75 21.93
C PHE A 210 3.62 4.42 20.57
N LYS A 211 4.76 4.13 19.96
CA LYS A 211 5.05 4.52 18.57
C LYS A 211 4.83 3.32 17.68
N GLY A 212 3.85 3.43 16.79
CA GLY A 212 3.56 2.43 15.77
C GLY A 212 4.65 2.34 14.68
N LEU A 213 4.38 1.53 13.69
CA LEU A 213 5.25 1.41 12.51
C LEU A 213 5.04 2.61 11.57
N GLU A 214 6.11 2.96 10.85
CA GLU A 214 6.10 4.07 9.90
C GLU A 214 5.58 3.63 8.52
N VAL A 215 5.18 4.59 7.69
CA VAL A 215 4.70 4.39 6.31
C VAL A 215 5.66 3.51 5.48
N ARG A 216 6.97 3.73 5.59
CA ARG A 216 7.97 2.91 4.86
C ARG A 216 7.91 1.42 5.22
N HIS A 217 7.62 1.11 6.47
CA HIS A 217 7.48 -0.29 6.93
C HIS A 217 6.18 -0.91 6.39
N ALA A 218 5.09 -0.14 6.38
CA ALA A 218 3.84 -0.59 5.79
C ALA A 218 3.98 -0.80 4.27
N LYS A 219 4.61 0.12 3.56
CA LYS A 219 4.87 -0.02 2.11
C LYS A 219 5.68 -1.29 1.81
N LEU A 220 6.72 -1.58 2.59
CA LEU A 220 7.50 -2.80 2.44
C LEU A 220 6.65 -4.05 2.70
N ALA A 221 5.88 -4.06 3.77
CA ALA A 221 5.05 -5.20 4.15
C ALA A 221 3.94 -5.48 3.12
N VAL A 222 3.24 -4.44 2.70
CA VAL A 222 2.18 -4.53 1.68
C VAL A 222 2.75 -4.95 0.33
N GLY A 223 3.85 -4.34 -0.12
CA GLY A 223 4.52 -4.72 -1.36
C GLY A 223 4.98 -6.17 -1.34
N SER A 224 5.58 -6.63 -0.23
CA SER A 224 6.01 -8.02 -0.06
C SER A 224 4.84 -8.99 -0.09
N SER A 225 3.71 -8.66 0.58
CA SER A 225 2.53 -9.53 0.57
C SER A 225 1.90 -9.64 -0.81
N ILE A 226 1.77 -8.52 -1.54
CA ILE A 226 1.27 -8.50 -2.91
C ILE A 226 2.17 -9.34 -3.82
N THR A 227 3.49 -9.17 -3.73
CA THR A 227 4.45 -9.96 -4.51
C THR A 227 4.33 -11.46 -4.22
N PHE A 228 4.24 -11.84 -2.94
CA PHE A 228 4.04 -13.24 -2.54
C PHE A 228 2.75 -13.80 -3.13
N VAL A 229 1.65 -13.10 -2.93
CA VAL A 229 0.32 -13.55 -3.35
C VAL A 229 0.21 -13.61 -4.86
N ASP A 230 0.70 -12.61 -5.59
CA ASP A 230 0.68 -12.61 -7.06
C ASP A 230 1.47 -13.77 -7.65
N PHE A 231 2.66 -14.04 -7.14
CA PHE A 231 3.48 -15.15 -7.61
C PHE A 231 2.85 -16.52 -7.32
N VAL A 232 2.37 -16.73 -6.09
CA VAL A 232 1.75 -17.99 -5.66
C VAL A 232 0.44 -18.24 -6.40
N TRP A 233 -0.41 -17.21 -6.53
CA TRP A 233 -1.66 -17.31 -7.27
C TRP A 233 -1.46 -17.57 -8.75
N SER A 234 -0.54 -16.85 -9.40
CA SER A 234 -0.22 -17.06 -10.82
C SER A 234 0.32 -18.47 -11.09
N THR A 235 1.12 -19.01 -10.16
CA THR A 235 1.60 -20.41 -10.24
C THR A 235 0.44 -21.40 -10.10
N TYR A 236 -0.48 -21.12 -9.17
CA TYR A 236 -1.67 -21.93 -8.99
C TYR A 236 -2.55 -21.95 -10.25
N GLU A 237 -2.83 -20.81 -10.85
CA GLU A 237 -3.61 -20.73 -12.10
C GLU A 237 -2.91 -21.46 -13.25
N ALA A 238 -1.58 -21.34 -13.36
CA ALA A 238 -0.81 -22.09 -14.35
C ALA A 238 -0.89 -23.60 -14.12
N SER A 239 -1.05 -24.07 -12.89
CA SER A 239 -1.17 -25.50 -12.55
C SER A 239 -2.54 -26.10 -12.86
N LYS A 240 -3.57 -25.28 -13.17
CA LYS A 240 -4.90 -25.73 -13.58
C LYS A 240 -4.99 -26.12 -15.07
N LYS A 241 -4.00 -25.69 -15.86
CA LYS A 241 -3.92 -25.97 -17.31
C LYS A 241 -3.26 -27.31 -17.58
#